data_29be8760ba077d09003f57fe271e7e18
#
_entry.id   29be8760ba077d09003f57fe271e7e18
#
_cell.length_a   1.000
_cell.length_b   1.000
_cell.length_c   1.000
_cell.angle_alpha   90.00
_cell.angle_beta   90.00
_cell.angle_gamma   90.00
#
_symmetry.space_group_name_H-M   'P 1'
#
loop_
_entity.id
_entity.type
_entity.pdbx_description
1 polymer ?
#
loop_
_entity_poly.entity_id
_entity_poly.type
_entity_poly.pdbx_seq_one_letter_code
_entity_poly.pdbx_strand_id
1 'polypeptide(L)'
;MGRTLGRMLRFEPVLMQLIRSFTRTVLFSVLALALGACAAGPTAGLQSYQSPDGRFAFLYPTGWTQVQVSNGPRVVFHDLIHSDETVSLMINNVNEEDELTELGSAVAVGERLRREVIASAGSGRTAELVEAKEREVNGHTFYDLEYAVHLEDRDRHELATVVVDRGRLYTLATSVNEDRWEKVQDLCGRVVRSLNLLI
;
A
#
# COMPACT_ATOMS: atom_id res chain seq x y z
N MET A 1 44.10 -41.65 -69.34
CA MET A 1 45.06 -40.68 -68.75
C MET A 1 44.31 -39.39 -68.49
N GLY A 2 44.33 -38.90 -67.28
CA GLY A 2 43.75 -37.59 -66.99
C GLY A 2 43.10 -37.58 -65.61
N ARG A 3 43.86 -37.31 -64.56
CA ARG A 3 43.50 -37.09 -63.18
C ARG A 3 42.67 -35.79 -63.03
N THR A 4 41.52 -35.82 -62.38
CA THR A 4 40.92 -34.63 -61.81
C THR A 4 40.68 -34.88 -60.32
N LEU A 5 41.56 -34.32 -59.51
CA LEU A 5 41.48 -34.28 -58.07
C LEU A 5 40.35 -33.33 -57.66
N GLY A 6 39.48 -33.84 -56.85
CA GLY A 6 38.42 -33.05 -56.18
C GLY A 6 39.00 -32.08 -55.18
N ARG A 7 38.58 -30.86 -55.27
CA ARG A 7 38.88 -29.75 -54.32
C ARG A 7 37.78 -29.86 -53.21
N MET A 8 38.14 -30.55 -52.11
CA MET A 8 37.29 -30.53 -50.90
C MET A 8 37.39 -29.16 -50.28
N LEU A 9 36.25 -28.49 -50.25
CA LEU A 9 36.07 -27.21 -49.57
C LEU A 9 36.12 -27.44 -48.04
N ARG A 10 37.21 -26.90 -47.42
CA ARG A 10 37.31 -26.78 -45.98
C ARG A 10 36.49 -25.57 -45.52
N PHE A 11 35.20 -25.77 -45.27
CA PHE A 11 34.35 -24.68 -44.69
C PHE A 11 33.90 -24.94 -43.22
N GLU A 12 34.47 -25.95 -42.59
CA GLU A 12 33.95 -26.41 -41.26
C GLU A 12 34.35 -25.56 -40.04
N PRO A 13 35.55 -24.96 -39.86
CA PRO A 13 35.91 -24.39 -38.58
C PRO A 13 35.30 -22.98 -38.32
N VAL A 14 35.09 -22.19 -39.37
CA VAL A 14 34.61 -20.81 -39.24
C VAL A 14 33.11 -20.76 -38.93
N LEU A 15 32.32 -21.62 -39.55
CA LEU A 15 30.89 -21.70 -39.32
C LEU A 15 30.56 -22.18 -37.89
N MET A 16 31.31 -23.14 -37.37
CA MET A 16 31.16 -23.65 -36.01
C MET A 16 31.57 -22.63 -34.92
N GLN A 17 32.56 -21.77 -35.20
CA GLN A 17 32.93 -20.67 -34.31
C GLN A 17 31.87 -19.55 -34.30
N LEU A 18 31.30 -19.22 -35.45
CA LEU A 18 30.19 -18.25 -35.54
C LEU A 18 28.94 -18.71 -34.79
N ILE A 19 28.55 -19.98 -34.92
CA ILE A 19 27.39 -20.55 -34.22
C ILE A 19 27.64 -20.58 -32.71
N ARG A 20 28.85 -20.93 -32.25
CA ARG A 20 29.18 -20.92 -30.81
C ARG A 20 29.22 -19.50 -30.23
N SER A 21 29.63 -18.50 -30.99
CA SER A 21 29.63 -17.10 -30.57
C SER A 21 28.18 -16.58 -30.47
N PHE A 22 27.34 -16.89 -31.47
CA PHE A 22 25.95 -16.46 -31.52
C PHE A 22 25.13 -17.08 -30.40
N THR A 23 25.30 -18.37 -30.10
CA THR A 23 24.60 -19.05 -28.98
C THR A 23 25.02 -18.50 -27.61
N ARG A 24 26.29 -18.14 -27.41
CA ARG A 24 26.76 -17.50 -26.18
C ARG A 24 26.18 -16.12 -26.00
N THR A 25 26.14 -15.29 -27.05
CA THR A 25 25.57 -13.93 -26.98
C THR A 25 24.06 -13.96 -26.71
N VAL A 26 23.32 -14.86 -27.35
CA VAL A 26 21.87 -15.04 -27.12
C VAL A 26 21.61 -15.56 -25.70
N LEU A 27 22.41 -16.50 -25.19
CA LEU A 27 22.24 -17.03 -23.84
C LEU A 27 22.52 -15.95 -22.77
N PHE A 28 23.53 -15.10 -22.97
CA PHE A 28 23.81 -13.96 -22.07
C PHE A 28 22.70 -12.91 -22.12
N SER A 29 22.13 -12.63 -23.31
CA SER A 29 21.02 -11.68 -23.44
C SER A 29 19.74 -12.17 -22.77
N VAL A 30 19.43 -13.46 -22.89
CA VAL A 30 18.25 -14.07 -22.22
C VAL A 30 18.45 -14.10 -20.70
N LEU A 31 19.65 -14.40 -20.22
CA LEU A 31 19.96 -14.39 -18.78
C LEU A 31 19.91 -12.97 -18.19
N ALA A 32 20.36 -11.95 -18.93
CA ALA A 32 20.27 -10.55 -18.50
C ALA A 32 18.81 -10.04 -18.43
N LEU A 33 17.93 -10.49 -19.34
CA LEU A 33 16.50 -10.18 -19.31
C LEU A 33 15.77 -10.88 -18.15
N ALA A 34 16.22 -12.05 -17.72
CA ALA A 34 15.64 -12.77 -16.59
C ALA A 34 15.99 -12.13 -15.22
N LEU A 35 17.09 -11.40 -15.11
CA LEU A 35 17.54 -10.72 -13.89
C LEU A 35 16.87 -9.36 -13.67
N GLY A 36 16.21 -8.79 -14.70
CA GLY A 36 15.51 -7.50 -14.61
C GLY A 36 14.05 -7.59 -14.13
N ALA A 37 13.52 -8.78 -13.87
CA ALA A 37 12.10 -8.99 -13.54
C ALA A 37 11.77 -8.98 -12.04
N CYS A 38 12.63 -8.47 -11.17
CA CYS A 38 12.24 -8.11 -9.80
C CYS A 38 11.58 -6.72 -9.79
N ALA A 39 10.50 -6.53 -10.55
CA ALA A 39 9.58 -5.45 -10.27
C ALA A 39 9.00 -5.71 -8.88
N ALA A 40 9.25 -4.81 -7.93
CA ALA A 40 8.64 -4.90 -6.61
C ALA A 40 7.13 -4.98 -6.80
N GLY A 41 6.52 -6.11 -6.43
CA GLY A 41 5.09 -6.31 -6.57
C GLY A 41 4.30 -5.29 -5.71
N PRO A 42 2.99 -5.15 -5.92
CA PRO A 42 2.16 -4.17 -5.20
C PRO A 42 2.20 -4.34 -3.68
N THR A 43 2.65 -5.47 -3.17
CA THR A 43 2.82 -5.77 -1.73
C THR A 43 4.27 -5.64 -1.24
N ALA A 44 5.21 -5.19 -2.10
CA ALA A 44 6.61 -5.02 -1.68
C ALA A 44 6.73 -4.05 -0.50
N GLY A 45 7.43 -4.47 0.56
CA GLY A 45 7.57 -3.72 1.81
C GLY A 45 6.33 -3.75 2.71
N LEU A 46 5.33 -4.58 2.42
CA LEU A 46 4.10 -4.73 3.20
C LEU A 46 3.90 -6.18 3.67
N GLN A 47 3.24 -6.32 4.81
CA GLN A 47 2.75 -7.58 5.38
C GLN A 47 1.24 -7.52 5.51
N SER A 48 0.59 -8.68 5.48
CA SER A 48 -0.86 -8.79 5.63
C SER A 48 -1.26 -9.02 7.08
N TYR A 49 -2.26 -8.29 7.53
CA TYR A 49 -3.01 -8.56 8.75
C TYR A 49 -4.42 -9.03 8.37
N GLN A 50 -4.88 -10.08 9.03
CA GLN A 50 -6.26 -10.54 8.98
C GLN A 50 -6.85 -10.54 10.38
N SER A 51 -8.06 -10.02 10.53
CA SER A 51 -8.74 -10.01 11.81
C SER A 51 -9.02 -11.44 12.30
N PRO A 52 -8.91 -11.72 13.61
CA PRO A 52 -9.17 -13.05 14.16
C PRO A 52 -10.59 -13.58 13.90
N ASP A 53 -11.56 -12.67 13.75
CA ASP A 53 -12.96 -12.97 13.41
C ASP A 53 -13.21 -13.11 11.90
N GLY A 54 -12.15 -12.98 11.06
CA GLY A 54 -12.23 -13.13 9.63
C GLY A 54 -13.03 -12.06 8.89
N ARG A 55 -13.32 -10.91 9.49
CA ARG A 55 -14.18 -9.89 8.89
C ARG A 55 -13.49 -8.90 7.99
N PHE A 56 -12.21 -8.63 8.25
CA PHE A 56 -11.43 -7.69 7.47
C PHE A 56 -9.96 -8.09 7.40
N ALA A 57 -9.29 -7.60 6.39
CA ALA A 57 -7.84 -7.69 6.22
C ALA A 57 -7.29 -6.37 5.68
N PHE A 58 -6.03 -6.09 5.96
CA PHE A 58 -5.31 -4.96 5.39
C PHE A 58 -3.80 -5.23 5.38
N LEU A 59 -3.06 -4.38 4.68
CA LEU A 59 -1.60 -4.43 4.66
C LEU A 59 -1.02 -3.39 5.63
N TYR A 60 0.13 -3.72 6.22
CA TYR A 60 0.91 -2.82 7.06
C TYR A 60 2.40 -2.91 6.71
N PRO A 61 3.24 -1.90 6.98
CA PRO A 61 4.64 -1.91 6.60
C PRO A 61 5.44 -3.04 7.28
N THR A 62 6.31 -3.67 6.52
CA THR A 62 7.22 -4.69 7.04
C THR A 62 8.13 -4.09 8.12
N GLY A 63 8.29 -4.80 9.24
CA GLY A 63 9.09 -4.36 10.38
C GLY A 63 8.32 -3.53 11.41
N TRP A 64 7.07 -3.15 11.13
CA TRP A 64 6.22 -2.51 12.13
C TRP A 64 5.67 -3.55 13.10
N THR A 65 5.49 -3.16 14.35
CA THR A 65 5.09 -4.05 15.45
C THR A 65 3.69 -3.72 15.94
N GLN A 66 2.87 -4.77 16.10
CA GLN A 66 1.54 -4.61 16.69
C GLN A 66 1.64 -4.29 18.17
N VAL A 67 0.88 -3.28 18.61
CA VAL A 67 0.74 -2.90 20.01
C VAL A 67 -0.72 -2.96 20.43
N GLN A 68 -0.96 -3.20 21.71
CA GLN A 68 -2.29 -3.12 22.29
C GLN A 68 -2.48 -1.76 22.93
N VAL A 69 -3.60 -1.13 22.62
CA VAL A 69 -4.02 0.15 23.21
C VAL A 69 -5.32 -0.06 23.98
N SER A 70 -5.44 0.58 25.14
CA SER A 70 -6.68 0.58 25.91
C SER A 70 -7.54 1.77 25.48
N ASN A 71 -8.83 1.53 25.21
CA ASN A 71 -9.79 2.57 24.85
C ASN A 71 -9.41 3.36 23.57
N GLY A 72 -9.08 2.66 22.49
CA GLY A 72 -8.68 3.27 21.23
C GLY A 72 -8.92 2.36 20.02
N PRO A 73 -8.11 2.50 18.98
CA PRO A 73 -8.22 1.66 17.79
C PRO A 73 -8.16 0.16 18.11
N ARG A 74 -8.89 -0.63 17.34
CA ARG A 74 -8.96 -2.09 17.47
C ARG A 74 -7.61 -2.76 17.19
N VAL A 75 -6.85 -2.20 16.26
CA VAL A 75 -5.52 -2.69 15.84
C VAL A 75 -4.62 -1.48 15.64
N VAL A 76 -3.41 -1.55 16.16
CA VAL A 76 -2.36 -0.54 15.96
C VAL A 76 -1.05 -1.23 15.66
N PHE A 77 -0.40 -0.81 14.60
CA PHE A 77 1.01 -1.10 14.31
C PHE A 77 1.80 0.19 14.39
N HIS A 78 3.02 0.15 14.91
CA HIS A 78 3.92 1.30 14.93
C HIS A 78 5.30 0.94 14.38
N ASP A 79 6.00 1.94 13.84
CA ASP A 79 7.39 1.81 13.43
C ASP A 79 8.28 1.68 14.67
N LEU A 80 9.25 0.76 14.64
CA LEU A 80 10.21 0.56 15.74
C LEU A 80 11.22 1.71 15.87
N ILE A 81 11.49 2.43 14.78
CA ILE A 81 12.45 3.55 14.73
C ILE A 81 11.73 4.87 15.00
N HIS A 82 10.59 5.08 14.35
CA HIS A 82 9.74 6.26 14.49
C HIS A 82 8.46 5.84 15.23
N SER A 83 8.58 5.59 16.52
CA SER A 83 7.54 4.93 17.33
C SER A 83 6.22 5.71 17.44
N ASP A 84 6.20 6.95 17.02
CA ASP A 84 5.01 7.79 16.89
C ASP A 84 4.30 7.63 15.52
N GLU A 85 4.95 7.00 14.53
CA GLU A 85 4.30 6.67 13.26
C GLU A 85 3.49 5.39 13.37
N THR A 86 2.25 5.44 12.89
CA THR A 86 1.29 4.35 13.12
C THR A 86 0.45 4.00 11.90
N VAL A 87 0.05 2.73 11.84
CA VAL A 87 -1.12 2.24 11.12
C VAL A 87 -2.15 1.81 12.15
N SER A 88 -3.35 2.33 12.07
CA SER A 88 -4.41 2.01 13.03
C SER A 88 -5.73 1.69 12.35
N LEU A 89 -6.46 0.72 12.89
CA LEU A 89 -7.84 0.44 12.50
C LEU A 89 -8.76 0.70 13.67
N MET A 90 -9.71 1.61 13.46
CA MET A 90 -10.81 1.89 14.39
C MET A 90 -12.11 1.28 13.83
N ILE A 91 -12.98 0.81 14.73
CA ILE A 91 -14.31 0.30 14.40
C ILE A 91 -15.31 0.99 15.32
N ASN A 92 -16.23 1.72 14.72
CA ASN A 92 -17.34 2.38 15.42
C ASN A 92 -18.66 1.75 14.99
N ASN A 93 -19.63 1.69 15.89
CA ASN A 93 -20.96 1.25 15.52
C ASN A 93 -21.71 2.41 14.84
N VAL A 94 -22.44 2.07 13.79
CA VAL A 94 -23.44 2.91 13.11
C VAL A 94 -24.74 2.13 13.05
N ASN A 95 -25.83 2.70 12.52
CA ASN A 95 -27.04 1.91 12.35
C ASN A 95 -26.81 0.76 11.35
N GLU A 96 -27.48 -0.37 11.55
CA GLU A 96 -27.26 -1.58 10.74
C GLU A 96 -27.64 -1.39 9.25
N GLU A 97 -28.58 -0.49 8.99
CA GLU A 97 -29.08 -0.16 7.64
C GLU A 97 -28.29 0.94 6.96
N ASP A 98 -27.37 1.62 7.69
CA ASP A 98 -26.61 2.74 7.13
C ASP A 98 -25.57 2.25 6.09
N GLU A 99 -25.57 2.90 4.95
CA GLU A 99 -24.46 2.89 4.01
C GLU A 99 -23.57 4.11 4.26
N LEU A 100 -22.33 4.08 3.79
CA LEU A 100 -21.39 5.20 3.99
C LEU A 100 -21.92 6.51 3.40
N THR A 101 -22.60 6.45 2.26
CA THR A 101 -23.23 7.58 1.57
C THR A 101 -24.34 8.26 2.39
N GLU A 102 -25.03 7.52 3.27
CA GLU A 102 -26.06 8.06 4.16
C GLU A 102 -25.45 8.84 5.32
N LEU A 103 -24.21 8.54 5.69
CA LEU A 103 -23.46 9.33 6.67
C LEU A 103 -23.02 10.70 6.11
N GLY A 104 -23.13 10.90 4.81
CA GLY A 104 -22.79 12.13 4.08
C GLY A 104 -21.75 11.91 2.98
N SER A 105 -21.44 12.97 2.24
CA SER A 105 -20.37 12.95 1.23
C SER A 105 -18.99 12.71 1.87
N ALA A 106 -17.99 12.33 1.06
CA ALA A 106 -16.62 12.14 1.50
C ALA A 106 -16.08 13.36 2.28
N VAL A 107 -16.38 14.57 1.81
CA VAL A 107 -16.00 15.81 2.52
C VAL A 107 -16.75 15.94 3.86
N ALA A 108 -18.05 15.65 3.91
CA ALA A 108 -18.82 15.77 5.15
C ALA A 108 -18.35 14.78 6.22
N VAL A 109 -18.09 13.52 5.83
CA VAL A 109 -17.54 12.48 6.71
C VAL A 109 -16.11 12.84 7.13
N GLY A 110 -15.27 13.29 6.20
CA GLY A 110 -13.90 13.73 6.49
C GLY A 110 -13.86 14.88 7.50
N GLU A 111 -14.69 15.89 7.33
CA GLU A 111 -14.80 17.01 8.25
C GLU A 111 -15.33 16.59 9.65
N ARG A 112 -16.20 15.59 9.72
CA ARG A 112 -16.66 15.04 11.00
C ARG A 112 -15.51 14.31 11.70
N LEU A 113 -14.78 13.43 11.01
CA LEU A 113 -13.63 12.72 11.57
C LEU A 113 -12.54 13.70 12.01
N ARG A 114 -12.28 14.75 11.24
CA ARG A 114 -11.35 15.80 11.62
C ARG A 114 -11.69 16.39 12.98
N ARG A 115 -12.95 16.78 13.21
CA ARG A 115 -13.40 17.42 14.45
C ARG A 115 -13.53 16.47 15.64
N GLU A 116 -13.98 15.24 15.40
CA GLU A 116 -14.34 14.31 16.47
C GLU A 116 -13.18 13.37 16.87
N VAL A 117 -12.29 13.06 15.93
CA VAL A 117 -11.24 12.05 16.12
C VAL A 117 -9.85 12.67 16.06
N ILE A 118 -9.51 13.37 14.97
CA ILE A 118 -8.13 13.80 14.70
C ILE A 118 -7.77 15.01 15.54
N ALA A 119 -8.58 16.06 15.51
CA ALA A 119 -8.41 17.31 16.22
C ALA A 119 -9.61 17.59 17.13
N SER A 120 -9.93 16.64 18.01
CA SER A 120 -11.04 16.77 18.96
C SER A 120 -10.79 17.88 19.97
N ALA A 121 -11.87 18.46 20.48
CA ALA A 121 -11.80 19.55 21.45
C ALA A 121 -10.93 19.18 22.66
N GLY A 122 -9.95 20.03 22.98
CA GLY A 122 -9.02 19.79 24.09
C GLY A 122 -7.86 18.84 23.79
N SER A 123 -7.73 18.32 22.57
CA SER A 123 -6.61 17.45 22.19
C SER A 123 -5.26 18.20 22.02
N GLY A 124 -5.29 19.54 21.93
CA GLY A 124 -4.12 20.35 21.60
C GLY A 124 -3.68 20.22 20.12
N ARG A 125 -4.53 19.64 19.28
CA ARG A 125 -4.26 19.43 17.85
C ARG A 125 -5.16 20.32 17.00
N THR A 126 -4.62 20.75 15.85
CA THR A 126 -5.43 21.29 14.76
C THR A 126 -5.21 20.41 13.51
N ALA A 127 -6.18 20.36 12.63
CA ALA A 127 -6.08 19.58 11.41
C ALA A 127 -6.87 20.24 10.28
N GLU A 128 -6.38 20.04 9.05
CA GLU A 128 -7.05 20.43 7.82
C GLU A 128 -7.35 19.17 6.99
N LEU A 129 -8.53 19.10 6.40
CA LEU A 129 -8.88 18.09 5.40
C LEU A 129 -8.31 18.56 4.06
N VAL A 130 -7.23 17.92 3.61
CA VAL A 130 -6.52 18.27 2.37
C VAL A 130 -7.25 17.70 1.16
N GLU A 131 -7.67 16.44 1.26
CA GLU A 131 -8.37 15.75 0.17
C GLU A 131 -9.42 14.78 0.71
N ALA A 132 -10.52 14.63 -0.03
CA ALA A 132 -11.56 13.64 0.21
C ALA A 132 -12.05 13.08 -1.13
N LYS A 133 -11.90 11.77 -1.33
CA LYS A 133 -12.28 11.06 -2.55
C LYS A 133 -13.18 9.89 -2.25
N GLU A 134 -14.10 9.62 -3.17
CA GLU A 134 -14.94 8.43 -3.16
C GLU A 134 -14.40 7.40 -4.13
N ARG A 135 -14.47 6.13 -3.77
CA ARG A 135 -14.19 4.99 -4.66
C ARG A 135 -15.08 3.81 -4.35
N GLU A 136 -15.39 3.02 -5.38
CA GLU A 136 -16.16 1.80 -5.27
C GLU A 136 -15.25 0.56 -5.36
N VAL A 137 -15.40 -0.37 -4.41
CA VAL A 137 -14.67 -1.64 -4.43
C VAL A 137 -15.60 -2.77 -3.98
N ASN A 138 -15.79 -3.76 -4.84
CA ASN A 138 -16.59 -4.95 -4.55
C ASN A 138 -18.02 -4.65 -4.04
N GLY A 139 -18.64 -3.57 -4.55
CA GLY A 139 -19.98 -3.15 -4.17
C GLY A 139 -20.07 -2.36 -2.86
N HIS A 140 -18.95 -1.95 -2.29
CA HIS A 140 -18.89 -1.06 -1.14
C HIS A 140 -18.32 0.30 -1.55
N THR A 141 -18.92 1.36 -1.05
CA THR A 141 -18.39 2.73 -1.15
C THR A 141 -17.33 2.95 -0.08
N PHE A 142 -16.17 3.43 -0.49
CA PHE A 142 -15.06 3.85 0.39
C PHE A 142 -14.81 5.33 0.21
N TYR A 143 -14.45 6.03 1.30
CA TYR A 143 -13.90 7.38 1.23
C TYR A 143 -12.43 7.35 1.62
N ASP A 144 -11.58 7.85 0.74
CA ASP A 144 -10.16 8.07 0.99
C ASP A 144 -9.96 9.54 1.38
N LEU A 145 -9.36 9.77 2.54
CA LEU A 145 -9.26 11.07 3.21
C LEU A 145 -7.80 11.38 3.50
N GLU A 146 -7.41 12.62 3.34
CA GLU A 146 -6.05 13.11 3.61
C GLU A 146 -6.10 14.34 4.52
N TYR A 147 -5.25 14.37 5.54
CA TYR A 147 -5.21 15.42 6.53
C TYR A 147 -3.79 15.91 6.77
N ALA A 148 -3.63 17.23 6.87
CA ALA A 148 -2.49 17.88 7.51
C ALA A 148 -2.85 18.11 8.98
N VAL A 149 -2.00 17.64 9.90
CA VAL A 149 -2.26 17.70 11.34
C VAL A 149 -1.12 18.43 12.03
N HIS A 150 -1.46 19.47 12.81
CA HIS A 150 -0.50 20.28 13.56
C HIS A 150 -0.61 19.96 15.05
N LEU A 151 0.50 19.54 15.64
CA LEU A 151 0.71 19.39 17.07
C LEU A 151 1.55 20.56 17.60
N GLU A 152 1.66 20.68 18.90
CA GLU A 152 2.45 21.76 19.52
C GLU A 152 3.93 21.73 19.12
N ASP A 153 4.49 20.52 18.93
CA ASP A 153 5.94 20.31 18.72
C ASP A 153 6.29 19.79 17.29
N ARG A 154 5.28 19.42 16.48
CA ARG A 154 5.53 18.85 15.14
C ARG A 154 4.28 18.85 14.28
N ASP A 155 4.51 18.70 12.97
CA ASP A 155 3.46 18.49 11.98
C ASP A 155 3.42 17.01 11.57
N ARG A 156 2.21 16.53 11.25
CA ARG A 156 1.97 15.16 10.82
C ARG A 156 1.11 15.14 9.57
N HIS A 157 1.27 14.09 8.80
CA HIS A 157 0.41 13.76 7.67
C HIS A 157 -0.37 12.49 7.96
N GLU A 158 -1.67 12.51 7.70
CA GLU A 158 -2.55 11.37 7.96
C GLU A 158 -3.35 11.04 6.71
N LEU A 159 -3.32 9.77 6.33
CA LEU A 159 -4.26 9.19 5.37
C LEU A 159 -5.23 8.28 6.08
N ALA A 160 -6.48 8.31 5.67
CA ALA A 160 -7.48 7.37 6.15
C ALA A 160 -8.34 6.84 5.00
N THR A 161 -8.80 5.60 5.11
CA THR A 161 -9.92 5.10 4.33
C THR A 161 -11.03 4.67 5.26
N VAL A 162 -12.26 4.99 4.90
CA VAL A 162 -13.45 4.61 5.67
C VAL A 162 -14.42 3.83 4.81
N VAL A 163 -15.09 2.87 5.43
CA VAL A 163 -16.15 2.05 4.81
C VAL A 163 -17.15 1.61 5.87
N VAL A 164 -18.41 1.49 5.50
CA VAL A 164 -19.45 0.91 6.35
C VAL A 164 -19.74 -0.51 5.87
N ASP A 165 -19.84 -1.45 6.82
CA ASP A 165 -20.33 -2.80 6.60
C ASP A 165 -21.04 -3.32 7.83
N ARG A 166 -22.26 -3.79 7.67
CA ARG A 166 -23.08 -4.46 8.71
C ARG A 166 -23.12 -3.68 10.02
N GLY A 167 -23.52 -2.41 9.95
CA GLY A 167 -23.65 -1.53 11.11
C GLY A 167 -22.32 -1.10 11.74
N ARG A 168 -21.20 -1.17 11.01
CA ARG A 168 -19.88 -0.80 11.50
C ARG A 168 -19.17 0.10 10.52
N LEU A 169 -18.67 1.21 11.02
CA LEU A 169 -17.74 2.10 10.31
C LEU A 169 -16.32 1.67 10.61
N TYR A 170 -15.63 1.16 9.61
CA TYR A 170 -14.22 0.83 9.66
C TYR A 170 -13.41 2.03 9.18
N THR A 171 -12.41 2.43 9.95
CA THR A 171 -11.46 3.50 9.61
C THR A 171 -10.05 2.95 9.71
N LEU A 172 -9.40 2.72 8.57
CA LEU A 172 -7.98 2.39 8.52
C LEU A 172 -7.20 3.66 8.22
N ALA A 173 -6.26 4.00 9.10
CA ALA A 173 -5.48 5.23 9.00
C ALA A 173 -3.98 4.97 9.13
N THR A 174 -3.18 5.79 8.46
CA THR A 174 -1.74 5.97 8.67
C THR A 174 -1.48 7.35 9.21
N SER A 175 -0.55 7.50 10.15
CA SER A 175 -0.12 8.79 10.68
C SER A 175 1.40 8.80 10.72
N VAL A 176 2.03 9.74 10.04
CA VAL A 176 3.49 9.85 9.87
C VAL A 176 3.94 11.29 10.10
N ASN A 177 5.22 11.47 10.38
CA ASN A 177 5.78 12.82 10.51
C ASN A 177 5.83 13.51 9.14
N GLU A 178 5.51 14.80 9.09
CA GLU A 178 5.46 15.59 7.86
C GLU A 178 6.80 15.62 7.11
N ASP A 179 7.92 15.68 7.84
CA ASP A 179 9.27 15.67 7.26
C ASP A 179 9.63 14.38 6.52
N ARG A 180 8.86 13.32 6.75
CA ARG A 180 9.00 12.03 6.07
C ARG A 180 7.95 11.78 4.99
N TRP A 181 6.90 12.60 4.95
CA TRP A 181 5.73 12.37 4.09
C TRP A 181 6.10 12.09 2.64
N GLU A 182 6.92 12.94 2.03
CA GLU A 182 7.36 12.78 0.64
C GLU A 182 7.97 11.39 0.34
N LYS A 183 8.64 10.79 1.32
CA LYS A 183 9.31 9.49 1.16
C LYS A 183 8.37 8.29 1.35
N VAL A 184 7.30 8.46 2.13
CA VAL A 184 6.44 7.34 2.57
C VAL A 184 5.00 7.43 2.05
N GLN A 185 4.61 8.52 1.38
CA GLN A 185 3.24 8.74 0.89
C GLN A 185 2.70 7.57 0.04
N ASP A 186 3.51 7.02 -0.87
CA ASP A 186 3.10 5.87 -1.68
C ASP A 186 2.88 4.61 -0.86
N LEU A 187 3.71 4.40 0.18
CA LEU A 187 3.57 3.27 1.11
C LEU A 187 2.28 3.43 1.92
N CYS A 188 2.05 4.60 2.52
CA CYS A 188 0.84 4.93 3.27
C CYS A 188 -0.42 4.80 2.41
N GLY A 189 -0.39 5.31 1.19
CA GLY A 189 -1.50 5.18 0.23
C GLY A 189 -1.82 3.72 -0.12
N ARG A 190 -0.80 2.86 -0.27
CA ARG A 190 -1.04 1.41 -0.46
C ARG A 190 -1.62 0.75 0.78
N VAL A 191 -1.19 1.16 1.97
CA VAL A 191 -1.73 0.65 3.24
C VAL A 191 -3.22 0.98 3.35
N VAL A 192 -3.61 2.24 3.30
CA VAL A 192 -5.01 2.62 3.52
C VAL A 192 -5.94 2.04 2.45
N ARG A 193 -5.51 2.02 1.19
CA ARG A 193 -6.30 1.41 0.10
C ARG A 193 -6.37 -0.11 0.13
N SER A 194 -5.57 -0.76 0.97
CA SER A 194 -5.57 -2.23 1.11
C SER A 194 -6.68 -2.76 2.01
N LEU A 195 -7.44 -1.91 2.69
CA LEU A 195 -8.56 -2.36 3.52
C LEU A 195 -9.55 -3.16 2.66
N ASN A 196 -9.76 -4.39 3.07
CA ASN A 196 -10.67 -5.33 2.42
C ASN A 196 -11.60 -5.95 3.45
N LEU A 197 -12.90 -5.90 3.17
CA LEU A 197 -13.92 -6.56 3.96
C LEU A 197 -14.02 -8.01 3.48
N LEU A 198 -13.94 -8.95 4.41
CA LEU A 198 -14.04 -10.37 4.15
C LEU A 198 -15.48 -10.83 4.42
N ILE A 199 -16.07 -11.50 3.45
CA ILE A 199 -17.46 -11.96 3.47
C ILE A 199 -17.56 -13.30 4.22
#